data_d06c6f081e0f1d9e114ecffd1cb4a469
#
_entry.id   d06c6f081e0f1d9e114ecffd1cb4a469
#
_cell.length_a   1.000
_cell.length_b   1.000
_cell.length_c   1.000
_cell.angle_alpha   90.00
_cell.angle_beta   90.00
_cell.angle_gamma   90.00
#
_symmetry.space_group_name_H-M   'P 1'
#
loop_
_entity.id
_entity.type
_entity.pdbx_description
1 polymer ?
#
loop_
_entity_poly.entity_id
_entity_poly.type
_entity_poly.pdbx_seq_one_letter_code
_entity_poly.pdbx_strand_id
1 'polypeptide(L)'
;RDRRKGGYSEVALFFDGTTVNIFGESINSYAQFNGPTTVDEMITALRSGHGVALPAADLLLTNAYDTLIADVLEAKYMGQGIIDGHECEHLAFRNFDTDWQLWVETGDRPIPRKMVITSKTVNSAPQYTVRINEWKTGIEPASDAFAFTPPDSAKKLDPHALMELDELPPGAAPGGNQ
;
A
#
# COMPACT_ATOMS: atom_id res chain seq x y z
N ARG A 1 -9.90 -0.88 -2.38
CA ARG A 1 -11.29 -1.25 -1.96
C ARG A 1 -11.27 -2.64 -1.35
N ASP A 2 -11.62 -2.75 -0.10
CA ASP A 2 -11.79 -4.04 0.59
C ASP A 2 -13.28 -4.40 0.66
N ARG A 3 -13.61 -5.68 0.54
CA ARG A 3 -14.99 -6.16 0.60
C ARG A 3 -15.22 -6.88 1.93
N ARG A 4 -15.70 -6.15 2.92
CA ARG A 4 -16.05 -6.69 4.23
C ARG A 4 -17.56 -6.63 4.44
N LYS A 5 -18.15 -7.66 5.07
CA LYS A 5 -19.58 -7.74 5.40
C LYS A 5 -20.53 -7.43 4.23
N GLY A 6 -20.12 -7.76 2.99
CA GLY A 6 -20.96 -7.54 1.80
C GLY A 6 -20.95 -6.13 1.23
N GLY A 7 -20.16 -5.21 1.79
CA GLY A 7 -19.93 -3.85 1.29
C GLY A 7 -18.54 -3.66 0.71
N TYR A 8 -18.32 -2.50 0.11
CA TYR A 8 -16.99 -2.00 -0.23
C TYR A 8 -16.60 -0.95 0.80
N SER A 9 -15.40 -1.04 1.35
CA SER A 9 -14.79 0.03 2.11
C SER A 9 -13.71 0.72 1.29
N GLU A 10 -13.55 2.00 1.48
CA GLU A 10 -12.56 2.82 0.79
C GLU A 10 -11.83 3.68 1.81
N VAL A 11 -10.51 3.51 1.85
CA VAL A 11 -9.63 4.28 2.73
C VAL A 11 -8.68 5.08 1.87
N ALA A 12 -8.54 6.34 2.16
CA ALA A 12 -7.56 7.22 1.56
C ALA A 12 -6.52 7.64 2.58
N LEU A 13 -5.25 7.60 2.18
CA LEU A 13 -4.12 8.07 2.97
C LEU A 13 -3.50 9.28 2.27
N PHE A 14 -3.30 10.35 3.04
CA PHE A 14 -2.66 11.58 2.59
C PHE A 14 -1.46 11.87 3.48
N PHE A 15 -0.35 12.21 2.84
CA PHE A 15 0.87 12.58 3.53
C PHE A 15 1.55 13.74 2.80
N ASP A 16 1.68 14.87 3.48
CA ASP A 16 2.24 16.12 2.94
C ASP A 16 3.71 16.37 3.34
N GLY A 17 4.36 15.38 3.98
CA GLY A 17 5.72 15.50 4.51
C GLY A 17 5.77 16.00 5.96
N THR A 18 4.64 16.29 6.58
CA THR A 18 4.53 16.73 7.97
C THR A 18 3.35 16.10 8.71
N THR A 19 2.28 15.84 8.00
CA THR A 19 1.02 15.34 8.57
C THR A 19 0.54 14.13 7.81
N VAL A 20 0.17 13.09 8.54
CA VAL A 20 -0.51 11.91 8.00
C VAL A 20 -1.99 12.02 8.30
N ASN A 21 -2.81 11.87 7.26
CA ASN A 21 -4.26 11.80 7.37
C ASN A 21 -4.74 10.48 6.78
N ILE A 22 -5.60 9.78 7.50
CA ILE A 22 -6.25 8.56 7.04
C ILE A 22 -7.74 8.79 7.11
N PHE A 23 -8.42 8.69 5.97
CA PHE A 23 -9.84 8.95 5.83
C PHE A 23 -10.57 7.68 5.40
N GLY A 24 -11.55 7.26 6.21
CA GLY A 24 -12.48 6.19 5.90
C GLY A 24 -13.75 6.77 5.29
N GLU A 25 -13.96 6.56 4.00
CA GLU A 25 -15.04 7.17 3.25
C GLU A 25 -16.41 6.67 3.72
N SER A 26 -16.55 5.35 3.93
CA SER A 26 -17.84 4.74 4.28
C SER A 26 -18.34 5.14 5.68
N ILE A 27 -17.44 5.49 6.59
CA ILE A 27 -17.80 5.95 7.94
C ILE A 27 -17.70 7.46 8.10
N ASN A 28 -17.33 8.19 7.04
CA ASN A 28 -17.07 9.63 7.01
C ASN A 28 -16.26 10.11 8.23
N SER A 29 -15.15 9.45 8.48
CA SER A 29 -14.30 9.73 9.64
C SER A 29 -12.84 9.70 9.26
N TYR A 30 -12.02 10.50 9.95
CA TYR A 30 -10.59 10.57 9.68
C TYR A 30 -9.77 10.61 10.95
N ALA A 31 -8.56 10.09 10.86
CA ALA A 31 -7.53 10.28 11.87
C ALA A 31 -6.39 11.12 11.30
N GLN A 32 -5.82 11.97 12.14
CA GLN A 32 -4.73 12.89 11.77
C GLN A 32 -3.67 12.89 12.87
N PHE A 33 -2.42 12.76 12.49
CA PHE A 33 -1.28 12.85 13.41
C PHE A 33 -0.05 13.44 12.72
N ASN A 34 0.87 13.93 13.54
CA ASN A 34 2.15 14.44 13.03
C ASN A 34 2.93 13.27 12.41
N GLY A 35 3.29 13.42 11.16
CA GLY A 35 4.08 12.46 10.42
C GLY A 35 5.57 12.75 10.52
N PRO A 36 6.40 11.79 10.13
CA PRO A 36 7.81 12.01 9.88
C PRO A 36 8.02 12.84 8.61
N THR A 37 9.27 13.05 8.20
CA THR A 37 9.59 13.91 7.04
C THR A 37 9.71 13.15 5.72
N THR A 38 9.75 11.82 5.76
CA THR A 38 9.93 10.98 4.57
C THR A 38 8.83 9.93 4.43
N VAL A 39 8.59 9.48 3.19
CA VAL A 39 7.65 8.39 2.89
C VAL A 39 8.10 7.09 3.55
N ASP A 40 9.39 6.79 3.57
CA ASP A 40 9.96 5.58 4.18
C ASP A 40 9.65 5.51 5.68
N GLU A 41 9.87 6.62 6.38
CA GLU A 41 9.57 6.71 7.81
C GLU A 41 8.07 6.66 8.07
N MET A 42 7.25 7.27 7.21
CA MET A 42 5.78 7.23 7.31
C MET A 42 5.25 5.81 7.17
N ILE A 43 5.74 5.04 6.18
CA ILE A 43 5.38 3.63 6.01
C ILE A 43 5.78 2.82 7.24
N THR A 44 7.00 3.04 7.76
CA THR A 44 7.50 2.37 8.97
C THR A 44 6.65 2.71 10.19
N ALA A 45 6.32 3.98 10.41
CA ALA A 45 5.50 4.43 11.54
C ALA A 45 4.09 3.83 11.49
N LEU A 46 3.46 3.78 10.33
CA LEU A 46 2.14 3.18 10.17
C LEU A 46 2.15 1.67 10.44
N ARG A 47 3.15 0.95 9.92
CA ARG A 47 3.28 -0.50 10.13
C ARG A 47 3.61 -0.85 11.58
N SER A 48 4.62 -0.21 12.16
CA SER A 48 5.14 -0.56 13.49
C SER A 48 4.40 0.13 14.62
N GLY A 49 4.01 1.39 14.45
CA GLY A 49 3.37 2.19 15.48
C GLY A 49 1.87 2.04 15.55
N HIS A 50 1.21 1.83 14.41
CA HIS A 50 -0.24 1.78 14.32
C HIS A 50 -0.80 0.44 13.84
N GLY A 51 0.05 -0.53 13.51
CA GLY A 51 -0.38 -1.87 13.06
C GLY A 51 -1.13 -1.86 11.72
N VAL A 52 -0.98 -0.81 10.91
CA VAL A 52 -1.67 -0.67 9.63
C VAL A 52 -0.93 -1.46 8.56
N ALA A 53 -1.60 -2.41 7.92
CA ALA A 53 -1.05 -3.05 6.74
C ALA A 53 -1.12 -2.10 5.54
N LEU A 54 0.01 -1.94 4.87
CA LEU A 54 0.14 -1.13 3.65
C LEU A 54 0.65 -2.05 2.52
N PRO A 55 -0.22 -2.87 1.92
CA PRO A 55 0.19 -3.79 0.85
C PRO A 55 0.80 -3.02 -0.33
N ALA A 56 1.94 -3.50 -0.82
CA ALA A 56 2.72 -2.91 -1.91
C ALA A 56 3.28 -1.50 -1.66
N ALA A 57 3.19 -0.95 -0.45
CA ALA A 57 3.85 0.32 -0.12
C ALA A 57 5.38 0.21 -0.25
N ASP A 58 5.94 -0.99 -0.24
CA ASP A 58 7.36 -1.24 -0.49
C ASP A 58 7.84 -0.73 -1.86
N LEU A 59 6.93 -0.60 -2.83
CA LEU A 59 7.21 0.03 -4.12
C LEU A 59 7.51 1.54 -4.02
N LEU A 60 7.16 2.18 -2.91
CA LEU A 60 7.39 3.61 -2.65
C LEU A 60 8.66 3.88 -1.84
N LEU A 61 9.32 2.84 -1.32
CA LEU A 61 10.55 2.98 -0.54
C LEU A 61 11.72 3.40 -1.42
N THR A 62 12.65 4.15 -0.87
CA THR A 62 13.89 4.53 -1.55
C THR A 62 14.77 3.33 -1.88
N ASN A 63 14.68 2.26 -1.09
CA ASN A 63 15.35 0.97 -1.29
C ASN A 63 14.37 -0.15 -1.70
N ALA A 64 13.34 0.19 -2.49
CA ALA A 64 12.26 -0.72 -2.88
C ALA A 64 12.76 -2.09 -3.40
N TYR A 65 13.78 -2.09 -4.26
CA TYR A 65 14.34 -3.33 -4.80
C TYR A 65 14.88 -4.24 -3.70
N ASP A 66 15.77 -3.72 -2.85
CA ASP A 66 16.40 -4.51 -1.79
C ASP A 66 15.36 -5.04 -0.79
N THR A 67 14.37 -4.22 -0.46
CA THR A 67 13.26 -4.62 0.43
C THR A 67 12.40 -5.73 -0.18
N LEU A 68 12.03 -5.59 -1.45
CA LEU A 68 11.17 -6.56 -2.12
C LEU A 68 11.84 -7.92 -2.32
N ILE A 69 13.15 -7.95 -2.56
CA ILE A 69 13.87 -9.21 -2.81
C ILE A 69 14.46 -9.86 -1.55
N ALA A 70 14.49 -9.18 -0.41
CA ALA A 70 15.19 -9.63 0.82
C ALA A 70 14.77 -11.04 1.25
N ASP A 71 13.48 -11.36 1.20
CA ASP A 71 12.92 -12.62 1.67
C ASP A 71 12.46 -13.55 0.54
N VAL A 72 12.90 -13.29 -0.69
CA VAL A 72 12.53 -14.10 -1.85
C VAL A 72 13.24 -15.45 -1.83
N LEU A 73 12.46 -16.52 -1.79
CA LEU A 73 12.93 -17.91 -1.84
C LEU A 73 13.04 -18.42 -3.28
N GLU A 74 12.12 -17.99 -4.13
CA GLU A 74 12.06 -18.41 -5.53
C GLU A 74 11.54 -17.24 -6.39
N ALA A 75 12.17 -17.01 -7.53
CA ALA A 75 11.74 -16.05 -8.52
C ALA A 75 11.57 -16.72 -9.88
N LYS A 76 10.52 -16.34 -10.61
CA LYS A 76 10.20 -16.89 -11.93
C LYS A 76 9.74 -15.83 -12.88
N TYR A 77 10.32 -15.84 -14.08
CA TYR A 77 9.79 -15.10 -15.21
C TYR A 77 8.60 -15.83 -15.82
N MET A 78 7.47 -15.17 -15.95
CA MET A 78 6.21 -15.73 -16.39
C MET A 78 5.87 -15.40 -17.86
N GLY A 79 6.70 -14.59 -18.52
CA GLY A 79 6.47 -14.12 -19.88
C GLY A 79 5.99 -12.65 -19.92
N GLN A 80 5.42 -12.28 -21.04
CA GLN A 80 4.91 -10.91 -21.26
C GLN A 80 3.38 -10.88 -21.16
N GLY A 81 2.84 -9.72 -20.81
CA GLY A 81 1.40 -9.46 -20.73
C GLY A 81 1.09 -8.00 -20.98
N ILE A 82 -0.19 -7.69 -21.14
CA ILE A 82 -0.66 -6.32 -21.32
C ILE A 82 -1.44 -5.90 -20.09
N ILE A 83 -1.06 -4.79 -19.45
CA ILE A 83 -1.75 -4.18 -18.33
C ILE A 83 -2.18 -2.77 -18.74
N ASP A 84 -3.50 -2.56 -18.82
CA ASP A 84 -4.10 -1.27 -19.16
C ASP A 84 -3.52 -0.64 -20.46
N GLY A 85 -3.24 -1.51 -21.47
CA GLY A 85 -2.69 -1.11 -22.76
C GLY A 85 -1.14 -1.02 -22.83
N HIS A 86 -0.44 -1.27 -21.73
CA HIS A 86 1.03 -1.27 -21.67
C HIS A 86 1.58 -2.68 -21.70
N GLU A 87 2.56 -2.93 -22.55
CA GLU A 87 3.32 -4.19 -22.55
C GLU A 87 4.17 -4.27 -21.29
N CYS A 88 4.09 -5.40 -20.59
CA CYS A 88 4.76 -5.61 -19.31
C CYS A 88 5.47 -6.96 -19.26
N GLU A 89 6.62 -7.00 -18.62
CA GLU A 89 7.23 -8.24 -18.14
C GLU A 89 6.51 -8.70 -16.90
N HIS A 90 6.12 -9.98 -16.85
CA HIS A 90 5.44 -10.60 -15.72
C HIS A 90 6.41 -11.45 -14.91
N LEU A 91 6.59 -11.07 -13.67
CA LEU A 91 7.48 -11.72 -12.70
C LEU A 91 6.65 -12.30 -11.55
N ALA A 92 7.02 -13.49 -11.08
CA ALA A 92 6.41 -14.11 -9.91
C ALA A 92 7.48 -14.46 -8.87
N PHE A 93 7.15 -14.26 -7.61
CA PHE A 93 8.05 -14.43 -6.49
C PHE A 93 7.36 -15.19 -5.37
N ARG A 94 8.13 -16.00 -4.67
CA ARG A 94 7.69 -16.75 -3.51
C ARG A 94 8.51 -16.37 -2.30
N ASN A 95 7.83 -15.94 -1.24
CA ASN A 95 8.39 -15.78 0.09
C ASN A 95 7.83 -16.87 1.01
N PHE A 96 8.23 -16.88 2.27
CA PHE A 96 7.71 -17.83 3.26
C PHE A 96 6.19 -17.65 3.49
N ASP A 97 5.76 -16.42 3.74
CA ASP A 97 4.37 -16.09 4.13
C ASP A 97 3.49 -15.60 2.99
N THR A 98 4.10 -15.20 1.87
CA THR A 98 3.40 -14.62 0.73
C THR A 98 3.94 -15.15 -0.59
N ASP A 99 3.07 -15.21 -1.59
CA ASP A 99 3.46 -15.23 -2.99
C ASP A 99 3.07 -13.88 -3.59
N TRP A 100 3.90 -13.33 -4.47
CA TRP A 100 3.57 -12.07 -5.10
C TRP A 100 4.00 -12.04 -6.57
N GLN A 101 3.33 -11.21 -7.33
CA GLN A 101 3.55 -11.05 -8.76
C GLN A 101 3.65 -9.58 -9.10
N LEU A 102 4.53 -9.26 -10.03
CA LEU A 102 4.78 -7.88 -10.49
C LEU A 102 4.75 -7.83 -12.02
N TRP A 103 4.03 -6.86 -12.55
CA TRP A 103 4.07 -6.50 -13.95
C TRP A 103 4.79 -5.17 -14.10
N VAL A 104 5.91 -5.19 -14.83
CA VAL A 104 6.78 -4.05 -15.06
C VAL A 104 6.72 -3.69 -16.54
N GLU A 105 6.38 -2.44 -16.84
CA GLU A 105 6.31 -1.95 -18.22
C GLU A 105 7.65 -2.13 -18.93
N THR A 106 7.60 -2.57 -20.17
CA THR A 106 8.78 -2.73 -21.03
C THR A 106 9.24 -1.37 -21.58
N GLY A 107 10.52 -1.26 -21.96
CA GLY A 107 11.08 -0.07 -22.57
C GLY A 107 12.15 0.63 -21.73
N ASP A 108 12.49 1.85 -22.11
CA ASP A 108 13.60 2.61 -21.52
C ASP A 108 13.32 3.11 -20.08
N ARG A 109 12.07 3.07 -19.66
CA ARG A 109 11.62 3.47 -18.32
C ARG A 109 10.75 2.39 -17.71
N PRO A 110 11.35 1.29 -17.23
CA PRO A 110 10.60 0.21 -16.61
C PRO A 110 9.95 0.70 -15.30
N ILE A 111 8.63 0.71 -15.28
CA ILE A 111 7.83 1.10 -14.10
C ILE A 111 6.84 -0.01 -13.76
N PRO A 112 6.56 -0.24 -12.47
CA PRO A 112 5.53 -1.20 -12.07
C PRO A 112 4.14 -0.69 -12.47
N ARG A 113 3.34 -1.57 -13.07
CA ARG A 113 1.96 -1.29 -13.47
C ARG A 113 0.95 -2.02 -12.60
N LYS A 114 1.30 -3.21 -12.16
CA LYS A 114 0.43 -4.03 -11.33
C LYS A 114 1.25 -4.87 -10.37
N MET A 115 0.76 -5.02 -9.15
CA MET A 115 1.26 -5.98 -8.17
C MET A 115 0.10 -6.77 -7.59
N VAL A 116 0.28 -8.08 -7.42
CA VAL A 116 -0.66 -8.96 -6.73
C VAL A 116 0.10 -9.64 -5.60
N ILE A 117 -0.43 -9.57 -4.40
CA ILE A 117 0.13 -10.20 -3.21
C ILE A 117 -0.89 -11.22 -2.71
N THR A 118 -0.47 -12.46 -2.53
CA THR A 118 -1.29 -13.56 -2.00
C THR A 118 -0.76 -13.95 -0.63
N SER A 119 -1.56 -13.82 0.42
CA SER A 119 -1.19 -14.30 1.75
C SER A 119 -1.33 -15.82 1.81
N LYS A 120 -0.29 -16.53 2.28
CA LYS A 120 -0.30 -17.99 2.47
C LYS A 120 -0.68 -18.41 3.88
N THR A 121 -0.54 -17.52 4.84
CA THR A 121 -0.76 -17.78 6.27
C THR A 121 -2.20 -17.53 6.73
N VAL A 122 -3.02 -16.92 5.87
CA VAL A 122 -4.42 -16.61 6.14
C VAL A 122 -5.33 -17.59 5.39
N ASN A 123 -6.36 -18.10 6.06
CA ASN A 123 -7.35 -18.98 5.45
C ASN A 123 -7.95 -18.35 4.19
N SER A 124 -8.15 -19.15 3.14
CA SER A 124 -8.63 -18.75 1.82
C SER A 124 -7.63 -17.94 1.00
N ALA A 125 -6.38 -17.80 1.45
CA ALA A 125 -5.29 -17.15 0.74
C ALA A 125 -5.72 -15.81 0.09
N PRO A 126 -6.14 -14.81 0.90
CA PRO A 126 -6.65 -13.55 0.38
C PRO A 126 -5.60 -12.86 -0.48
N GLN A 127 -6.07 -12.16 -1.51
CA GLN A 127 -5.22 -11.43 -2.43
C GLN A 127 -5.46 -9.93 -2.34
N TYR A 128 -4.36 -9.19 -2.40
CA TYR A 128 -4.35 -7.75 -2.65
C TYR A 128 -3.88 -7.50 -4.07
N THR A 129 -4.61 -6.66 -4.78
CA THR A 129 -4.20 -6.20 -6.11
C THR A 129 -4.02 -4.69 -6.07
N VAL A 130 -2.82 -4.26 -6.42
CA VAL A 130 -2.49 -2.86 -6.64
C VAL A 130 -2.34 -2.63 -8.14
N ARG A 131 -2.98 -1.58 -8.65
CA ARG A 131 -2.80 -1.07 -10.01
C ARG A 131 -2.28 0.34 -9.92
N ILE A 132 -1.28 0.64 -10.73
CA ILE A 132 -0.67 1.96 -10.82
C ILE A 132 -1.07 2.52 -12.19
N ASN A 133 -2.08 3.36 -12.18
CA ASN A 133 -2.68 3.88 -13.40
C ASN A 133 -1.80 4.93 -14.06
N GLU A 134 -1.10 5.73 -13.25
CA GLU A 134 -0.28 6.82 -13.75
C GLU A 134 1.01 6.97 -12.95
N TRP A 135 2.12 7.18 -13.65
CA TRP A 135 3.40 7.60 -13.10
C TRP A 135 3.80 8.94 -13.69
N LYS A 136 3.94 9.93 -12.83
CA LYS A 136 4.51 11.24 -13.19
C LYS A 136 5.87 11.37 -12.51
N THR A 137 6.92 11.41 -13.31
CA THR A 137 8.29 11.55 -12.81
C THR A 137 8.92 12.83 -13.33
N GLY A 138 9.84 13.42 -12.57
CA GLY A 138 10.51 14.65 -12.96
C GLY A 138 9.61 15.89 -12.94
N ILE A 139 8.49 15.81 -12.23
CA ILE A 139 7.62 16.95 -11.94
C ILE A 139 7.80 17.39 -10.50
N GLU A 140 7.64 18.68 -10.28
CA GLU A 140 7.49 19.24 -8.93
C GLU A 140 6.00 19.35 -8.65
N PRO A 141 5.45 18.59 -7.67
CA PRO A 141 4.04 18.66 -7.36
C PRO A 141 3.68 20.03 -6.77
N ALA A 142 2.46 20.47 -6.99
CA ALA A 142 1.94 21.67 -6.33
C ALA A 142 2.02 21.50 -4.80
N SER A 143 2.22 22.59 -4.08
CA SER A 143 2.43 22.58 -2.61
C SER A 143 1.26 21.98 -1.82
N ASP A 144 0.08 21.94 -2.42
CA ASP A 144 -1.16 21.39 -1.85
C ASP A 144 -1.58 20.04 -2.44
N ALA A 145 -0.75 19.47 -3.34
CA ALA A 145 -1.09 18.22 -4.05
C ALA A 145 -1.39 17.03 -3.11
N PHE A 146 -0.82 17.04 -1.92
CA PHE A 146 -0.99 16.01 -0.89
C PHE A 146 -1.70 16.53 0.36
N ALA A 147 -2.21 17.75 0.33
CA ALA A 147 -2.96 18.31 1.44
C ALA A 147 -4.32 17.62 1.59
N PHE A 148 -4.69 17.34 2.84
CA PHE A 148 -6.00 16.78 3.16
C PHE A 148 -6.93 17.87 3.70
N THR A 149 -8.07 18.03 3.07
CA THR A 149 -9.17 18.83 3.59
C THR A 149 -10.30 17.89 3.98
N PRO A 150 -10.64 17.78 5.27
CA PRO A 150 -11.74 16.94 5.70
C PRO A 150 -13.04 17.32 5.00
N PRO A 151 -13.83 16.36 4.51
CA PRO A 151 -15.18 16.62 4.02
C PRO A 151 -16.05 17.27 5.11
N ASP A 152 -17.08 18.01 4.68
CA ASP A 152 -18.08 18.55 5.58
C ASP A 152 -18.70 17.43 6.42
N SER A 153 -18.83 17.67 7.73
CA SER A 153 -19.35 16.68 8.70
C SER A 153 -18.46 15.46 8.97
N ALA A 154 -17.26 15.36 8.42
CA ALA A 154 -16.33 14.28 8.75
C ALA A 154 -15.92 14.33 10.23
N LYS A 155 -15.98 13.18 10.91
CA LYS A 155 -15.64 13.07 12.33
C LYS A 155 -14.14 12.81 12.49
N LYS A 156 -13.46 13.62 13.28
CA LYS A 156 -12.08 13.35 13.67
C LYS A 156 -12.02 12.28 14.75
N LEU A 157 -11.24 11.24 14.52
CA LEU A 157 -10.98 10.15 15.45
C LEU A 157 -9.63 10.34 16.14
N ASP A 158 -9.46 9.71 17.30
CA ASP A 158 -8.16 9.58 17.95
C ASP A 158 -7.22 8.74 17.08
N PRO A 159 -5.97 9.16 16.83
CA PRO A 159 -5.00 8.37 16.08
C PRO A 159 -4.74 6.98 16.65
N HIS A 160 -4.91 6.76 17.95
CA HIS A 160 -4.80 5.45 18.59
C HIS A 160 -5.98 4.54 18.27
N ALA A 161 -7.10 5.09 17.82
CA ALA A 161 -8.29 4.36 17.39
C ALA A 161 -8.28 4.03 15.88
N LEU A 162 -7.13 4.11 15.19
CA LEU A 162 -7.03 3.79 13.76
C LEU A 162 -7.55 2.38 13.42
N MET A 163 -7.38 1.42 14.34
CA MET A 163 -7.93 0.07 14.18
C MET A 163 -9.46 0.03 14.28
N GLU A 164 -10.10 1.08 14.79
CA GLU A 164 -11.57 1.23 14.78
C GLU A 164 -12.08 1.70 13.42
N LEU A 165 -11.19 2.19 12.55
CA LEU A 165 -11.44 2.26 11.13
C LEU A 165 -11.46 0.81 10.62
N ASP A 166 -12.63 0.16 10.73
CA ASP A 166 -12.91 -1.27 10.37
C ASP A 166 -12.57 -1.57 8.88
N GLU A 167 -12.00 -0.61 8.20
CA GLU A 167 -11.63 -0.56 6.79
C GLU A 167 -10.13 -0.78 6.55
N LEU A 168 -9.30 -0.60 7.59
CA LEU A 168 -7.87 -0.85 7.47
C LEU A 168 -7.58 -2.35 7.62
N PRO A 169 -6.84 -2.96 6.68
CA PRO A 169 -6.43 -4.34 6.87
C PRO A 169 -5.53 -4.42 8.10
N PRO A 170 -5.79 -5.36 9.04
CA PRO A 170 -4.90 -5.55 10.18
C PRO A 170 -3.51 -5.93 9.66
N GLY A 171 -2.49 -5.22 10.12
CA GLY A 171 -1.11 -5.62 9.94
C GLY A 171 -0.88 -7.00 10.56
N ALA A 172 0.04 -7.78 10.01
CA ALA A 172 0.53 -8.97 10.69
C ALA A 172 1.03 -8.52 12.07
N ALA A 173 0.47 -9.10 13.14
CA ALA A 173 0.97 -8.83 14.47
C ALA A 173 2.48 -9.11 14.49
N PRO A 174 3.32 -8.25 15.08
CA PRO A 174 4.72 -8.58 15.26
C PRO A 174 4.78 -9.91 15.99
N GLY A 175 5.44 -10.90 15.38
CA GLY A 175 5.54 -12.25 15.88
C GLY A 175 5.99 -12.21 17.34
N GLY A 176 5.08 -12.60 18.23
CA GLY A 176 5.42 -12.79 19.63
C GLY A 176 6.46 -13.89 19.71
N ASN A 177 7.68 -13.54 20.06
CA ASN A 177 8.68 -14.50 20.55
C ASN A 177 8.08 -15.23 21.76
N GLN A 178 7.78 -16.51 21.60
CA GLN A 178 7.78 -17.48 22.68
C GLN A 178 8.97 -18.40 22.54
#